data_2e063498a077b001558e97f202757d34
#
_entry.id   2e063498a077b001558e97f202757d34
#
_cell.length_a   1.000
_cell.length_b   1.000
_cell.length_c   1.000
_cell.angle_alpha   90.00
_cell.angle_beta   90.00
_cell.angle_gamma   90.00
#
_symmetry.space_group_name_H-M   'P 1'
#
loop_
_entity.id
_entity.type
_entity.pdbx_description
1 polymer ?
#
loop_
_entity_poly.entity_id
_entity_poly.type
_entity_poly.pdbx_seq_one_letter_code
_entity_poly.pdbx_strand_id
1 'polypeptide(L)'
;MDQIQALNLGYFYTVTETAIKGLNGSEFYFAGLAQHTVESIKSFESCDRCWIEEGQTVSKKSWDILIPTIRAPDSEIYVSLNPDLDTDETYKRFVLDPPPNSFVV
;
A
#
# COMPACT_ATOMS: atom_id res chain seq x y z
N MET A 1 10.71 -7.83 9.78
CA MET A 1 12.14 -8.04 10.14
C MET A 1 12.32 -9.33 10.92
N ASP A 2 11.60 -9.45 12.03
CA ASP A 2 11.69 -10.66 12.84
C ASP A 2 11.33 -11.92 12.08
N GLN A 3 10.41 -11.83 11.12
CA GLN A 3 10.01 -12.99 10.32
C GLN A 3 11.13 -13.45 9.38
N ILE A 4 11.92 -12.53 8.85
CA ILE A 4 13.07 -12.90 8.01
C ILE A 4 14.08 -13.66 8.82
N GLN A 5 14.37 -13.24 10.05
CA GLN A 5 15.28 -13.93 10.95
C GLN A 5 14.71 -15.28 11.42
N ALA A 6 13.44 -15.28 11.83
CA ALA A 6 12.77 -16.47 12.34
C ALA A 6 12.69 -17.59 11.29
N LEU A 7 12.52 -17.23 10.01
CA LEU A 7 12.46 -18.18 8.90
C LEU A 7 13.82 -18.42 8.25
N ASN A 8 14.89 -17.84 8.80
CA ASN A 8 16.25 -18.01 8.33
C ASN A 8 16.42 -17.56 6.86
N LEU A 9 15.79 -16.44 6.50
CA LEU A 9 15.80 -15.90 5.13
C LEU A 9 16.81 -14.76 4.93
N GLY A 10 17.67 -14.52 5.91
CA GLY A 10 18.65 -13.44 5.83
C GLY A 10 19.62 -13.54 4.67
N TYR A 11 19.82 -14.75 4.14
CA TYR A 11 20.68 -14.94 2.96
C TYR A 11 20.03 -14.42 1.67
N PHE A 12 18.68 -14.34 1.62
CA PHE A 12 17.96 -13.93 0.42
C PHE A 12 17.60 -12.43 0.45
N TYR A 13 17.30 -11.88 1.64
CA TYR A 13 16.84 -10.51 1.77
C TYR A 13 17.87 -9.60 2.41
N THR A 14 18.01 -8.41 1.82
CA THR A 14 18.75 -7.30 2.44
C THR A 14 17.76 -6.32 3.00
N VAL A 15 17.91 -5.99 4.29
CA VAL A 15 16.98 -5.15 5.03
C VAL A 15 17.63 -3.82 5.35
N THR A 16 16.94 -2.72 5.00
CA THR A 16 17.31 -1.34 5.39
C THR A 16 16.19 -0.73 6.23
N GLU A 17 16.32 0.53 6.65
CA GLU A 17 15.28 1.20 7.45
C GLU A 17 13.95 1.33 6.71
N THR A 18 13.99 1.53 5.39
CA THR A 18 12.79 1.84 4.59
C THR A 18 12.46 0.80 3.54
N ALA A 19 13.29 -0.24 3.39
CA ALA A 19 13.10 -1.19 2.31
C ALA A 19 13.63 -2.58 2.65
N ILE A 20 13.09 -3.58 1.99
CA ILE A 20 13.60 -4.95 1.97
C ILE A 20 13.82 -5.32 0.50
N LYS A 21 15.02 -5.81 0.18
CA LYS A 21 15.37 -6.20 -1.19
C LYS A 21 15.72 -7.66 -1.25
N GLY A 22 15.13 -8.39 -2.19
CA GLY A 22 15.43 -9.79 -2.44
C GLY A 22 16.51 -9.97 -3.51
N LEU A 23 17.20 -11.10 -3.49
CA LEU A 23 18.22 -11.43 -4.49
C LEU A 23 17.66 -11.51 -5.91
N ASN A 24 16.38 -11.81 -6.06
CA ASN A 24 15.71 -11.89 -7.36
C ASN A 24 15.27 -10.54 -7.92
N GLY A 25 15.65 -9.43 -7.27
CA GLY A 25 15.25 -8.09 -7.66
C GLY A 25 13.94 -7.58 -7.07
N SER A 26 13.25 -8.39 -6.25
CA SER A 26 12.04 -7.94 -5.57
C SER A 26 12.37 -6.89 -4.52
N GLU A 27 11.53 -5.86 -4.43
CA GLU A 27 11.73 -4.78 -3.47
C GLU A 27 10.42 -4.48 -2.73
N PHE A 28 10.53 -4.30 -1.41
CA PHE A 28 9.43 -3.90 -0.55
C PHE A 28 9.79 -2.55 0.09
N TYR A 29 8.88 -1.57 -0.05
CA TYR A 29 9.06 -0.24 0.53
C TYR A 29 8.01 0.03 1.59
N PHE A 30 8.43 0.70 2.66
CA PHE A 30 7.54 1.09 3.77
C PHE A 30 7.40 2.60 3.79
N ALA A 31 6.17 3.08 3.91
CA ALA A 31 5.89 4.52 3.89
C ALA A 31 4.61 4.83 4.65
N GLY A 32 4.51 6.05 5.16
CA GLY A 32 3.29 6.57 5.79
C GLY A 32 2.63 7.61 4.91
N LEU A 33 1.38 7.38 4.52
CA LEU A 33 0.66 8.28 3.60
C LEU A 33 0.35 9.65 4.20
N ALA A 34 0.08 9.70 5.50
CA ALA A 34 -0.32 10.95 6.15
C ALA A 34 0.78 12.02 6.13
N GLN A 35 2.05 11.62 6.01
CA GLN A 35 3.20 12.51 6.07
C GLN A 35 3.86 12.71 4.72
N HIS A 36 3.32 12.13 3.66
CA HIS A 36 3.91 12.22 2.33
C HIS A 36 3.34 13.38 1.53
N THR A 37 4.21 14.04 0.77
CA THR A 37 3.81 15.02 -0.22
C THR A 37 3.28 14.32 -1.48
N VAL A 38 2.68 15.09 -2.38
CA VAL A 38 2.22 14.59 -3.69
C VAL A 38 3.37 13.91 -4.44
N GLU A 39 4.53 14.53 -4.45
CA GLU A 39 5.71 14.00 -5.13
C GLU A 39 6.20 12.70 -4.51
N SER A 40 6.17 12.59 -3.19
CA SER A 40 6.55 11.37 -2.50
C SER A 40 5.63 10.20 -2.84
N ILE A 41 4.31 10.45 -2.91
CA ILE A 41 3.35 9.41 -3.28
C ILE A 41 3.57 8.99 -4.74
N LYS A 42 3.80 9.95 -5.64
CA LYS A 42 4.03 9.67 -7.05
C LYS A 42 5.30 8.86 -7.30
N SER A 43 6.25 8.86 -6.37
CA SER A 43 7.47 8.06 -6.50
C SER A 43 7.19 6.55 -6.51
N PHE A 44 5.99 6.13 -6.09
CA PHE A 44 5.60 4.72 -6.08
C PHE A 44 4.97 4.24 -7.40
N GLU A 45 5.08 5.00 -8.47
CA GLU A 45 4.41 4.70 -9.76
C GLU A 45 4.82 3.37 -10.38
N SER A 46 5.99 2.84 -10.05
CA SER A 46 6.47 1.55 -10.55
C SER A 46 6.05 0.35 -9.70
N CYS A 47 5.32 0.56 -8.61
CA CYS A 47 4.92 -0.52 -7.73
C CYS A 47 3.86 -1.40 -8.39
N ASP A 48 4.04 -2.73 -8.28
CA ASP A 48 3.09 -3.72 -8.78
C ASP A 48 2.02 -4.05 -7.74
N ARG A 49 2.36 -3.96 -6.47
CA ARG A 49 1.47 -4.29 -5.35
C ARG A 49 1.61 -3.22 -4.29
N CYS A 50 0.48 -2.78 -3.80
CA CYS A 50 0.41 -1.79 -2.74
C CYS A 50 -0.51 -2.31 -1.65
N TRP A 51 0.00 -2.41 -0.42
CA TRP A 51 -0.80 -2.81 0.73
C TRP A 51 -0.95 -1.62 1.66
N ILE A 52 -2.20 -1.26 1.94
CA ILE A 52 -2.53 -0.15 2.83
C ILE A 52 -3.17 -0.71 4.09
N GLU A 53 -2.48 -0.55 5.21
CA GLU A 53 -2.96 -0.97 6.50
C GLU A 53 -3.64 0.20 7.20
N GLU A 54 -4.69 -0.10 7.97
CA GLU A 54 -5.51 0.92 8.62
C GLU A 54 -6.05 1.96 7.63
N GLY A 55 -6.62 1.47 6.54
CA GLY A 55 -7.07 2.31 5.43
C GLY A 55 -8.13 3.33 5.81
N GLN A 56 -8.84 3.16 6.94
CA GLN A 56 -9.81 4.14 7.40
C GLN A 56 -9.19 5.51 7.70
N THR A 57 -7.86 5.56 7.92
CA THR A 57 -7.16 6.81 8.19
C THR A 57 -6.76 7.58 6.95
N VAL A 58 -6.90 6.99 5.76
CA VAL A 58 -6.45 7.60 4.51
C VAL A 58 -7.44 8.67 4.06
N SER A 59 -6.95 9.86 3.79
CA SER A 59 -7.77 10.98 3.36
C SER A 59 -8.19 10.87 1.88
N LYS A 60 -9.23 11.63 1.52
CA LYS A 60 -9.65 11.76 0.12
C LYS A 60 -8.51 12.21 -0.77
N LYS A 61 -7.75 13.22 -0.33
CA LYS A 61 -6.61 13.76 -1.08
C LYS A 61 -5.56 12.69 -1.34
N SER A 62 -5.21 11.90 -0.33
CA SER A 62 -4.23 10.82 -0.49
C SER A 62 -4.72 9.77 -1.47
N TRP A 63 -5.98 9.36 -1.41
CA TRP A 63 -6.56 8.42 -2.36
C TRP A 63 -6.56 8.96 -3.78
N ASP A 64 -6.93 10.23 -3.96
CA ASP A 64 -6.99 10.85 -5.29
C ASP A 64 -5.63 10.91 -5.97
N ILE A 65 -4.55 10.87 -5.19
CA ILE A 65 -3.18 10.83 -5.73
C ILE A 65 -2.70 9.38 -5.89
N LEU A 66 -2.93 8.54 -4.91
CA LEU A 66 -2.36 7.19 -4.87
C LEU A 66 -2.96 6.28 -5.94
N ILE A 67 -4.28 6.29 -6.11
CA ILE A 67 -4.94 5.39 -7.06
C ILE A 67 -4.40 5.58 -8.48
N PRO A 68 -4.34 6.80 -9.04
CA PRO A 68 -3.74 6.98 -10.36
C PRO A 68 -2.23 6.71 -10.41
N THR A 69 -1.55 6.76 -9.27
CA THR A 69 -0.10 6.52 -9.21
C THR A 69 0.23 5.04 -9.38
N ILE A 70 -0.55 4.15 -8.77
CA ILE A 70 -0.35 2.69 -8.90
C ILE A 70 -0.98 2.24 -10.21
N ARG A 71 -0.19 2.30 -11.29
CA ARG A 71 -0.67 2.07 -12.66
C ARG A 71 0.18 1.11 -13.48
N ALA A 72 1.11 0.41 -12.86
CA ALA A 72 1.87 -0.63 -13.57
C ALA A 72 0.91 -1.70 -14.10
N PRO A 73 1.20 -2.34 -15.24
CA PRO A 73 0.34 -3.40 -15.77
C PRO A 73 0.07 -4.50 -14.73
N ASP A 74 -1.18 -4.88 -14.57
CA ASP A 74 -1.63 -5.90 -13.62
C ASP A 74 -1.32 -5.55 -12.16
N SER A 75 -1.17 -4.27 -11.84
CA SER A 75 -0.96 -3.84 -10.47
C SER A 75 -2.22 -4.01 -9.62
N GLU A 76 -2.04 -4.19 -8.31
CA GLU A 76 -3.14 -4.39 -7.38
C GLU A 76 -2.92 -3.56 -6.11
N ILE A 77 -4.03 -3.09 -5.54
CA ILE A 77 -4.04 -2.39 -4.25
C ILE A 77 -4.86 -3.22 -3.27
N TYR A 78 -4.29 -3.52 -2.13
CA TYR A 78 -4.95 -4.23 -1.03
C TYR A 78 -5.12 -3.26 0.13
N VAL A 79 -6.32 -3.22 0.68
CA VAL A 79 -6.64 -2.31 1.78
C VAL A 79 -7.23 -3.10 2.93
N SER A 80 -6.63 -3.02 4.11
CA SER A 80 -7.24 -3.48 5.34
C SER A 80 -7.76 -2.28 6.11
N LEU A 81 -8.97 -2.38 6.65
CA LEU A 81 -9.57 -1.29 7.40
C LEU A 81 -10.54 -1.80 8.44
N ASN A 82 -10.64 -1.03 9.53
CA ASN A 82 -11.73 -1.12 10.50
C ASN A 82 -12.45 0.23 10.44
N PRO A 83 -13.61 0.31 9.79
CA PRO A 83 -14.28 1.60 9.65
C PRO A 83 -14.78 2.11 11.00
N ASP A 84 -14.30 3.28 11.39
CA ASP A 84 -14.75 3.95 12.60
C ASP A 84 -16.12 4.61 12.38
N LEU A 85 -16.28 5.21 11.19
CA LEU A 85 -17.49 5.90 10.77
C LEU A 85 -17.85 5.48 9.34
N ASP A 86 -19.15 5.41 9.05
CA ASP A 86 -19.61 5.17 7.69
C ASP A 86 -19.38 6.37 6.75
N THR A 87 -18.94 7.50 7.32
CA THR A 87 -18.55 8.70 6.57
C THR A 87 -17.06 8.72 6.23
N ASP A 88 -16.27 7.76 6.68
CA ASP A 88 -14.86 7.68 6.33
C ASP A 88 -14.69 7.54 4.82
N GLU A 89 -13.75 8.29 4.25
CA GLU A 89 -13.56 8.33 2.81
C GLU A 89 -13.27 6.94 2.22
N THR A 90 -12.42 6.17 2.87
CA THR A 90 -12.08 4.83 2.41
C THR A 90 -13.30 3.90 2.43
N TYR A 91 -14.11 3.98 3.48
CA TYR A 91 -15.33 3.17 3.58
C TYR A 91 -16.31 3.54 2.47
N LYS A 92 -16.54 4.83 2.24
CA LYS A 92 -17.42 5.30 1.17
C LYS A 92 -16.94 4.84 -0.20
N ARG A 93 -15.64 4.93 -0.44
CA ARG A 93 -15.05 4.68 -1.75
C ARG A 93 -15.02 3.20 -2.12
N PHE A 94 -14.73 2.33 -1.16
CA PHE A 94 -14.46 0.93 -1.44
C PHE A 94 -15.50 -0.04 -0.90
N VAL A 95 -16.28 0.34 0.10
CA VAL A 95 -17.29 -0.53 0.71
C VAL A 95 -18.69 -0.14 0.29
N LEU A 96 -19.06 1.13 0.40
CA LEU A 96 -20.40 1.61 0.04
C LEU A 96 -20.59 1.72 -1.47
N ASP A 97 -19.54 2.10 -2.21
CA ASP A 97 -19.58 2.27 -3.66
C ASP A 97 -18.30 1.70 -4.29
N PRO A 98 -18.14 0.36 -4.24
CA PRO A 98 -16.89 -0.24 -4.69
C PRO A 98 -16.66 -0.01 -6.20
N PRO A 99 -15.41 0.35 -6.58
CA PRO A 99 -15.09 0.55 -7.99
C PRO A 99 -15.11 -0.77 -8.77
N PRO A 100 -15.22 -0.73 -10.10
CA PRO A 100 -15.12 -1.93 -10.94
C PRO A 100 -13.84 -2.71 -10.64
N ASN A 101 -13.91 -4.03 -10.75
CA ASN A 101 -12.78 -4.93 -10.52
C ASN A 101 -12.25 -4.90 -9.06
N SER A 102 -13.13 -4.62 -8.10
CA SER A 102 -12.78 -4.69 -6.69
C SER A 102 -13.54 -5.80 -5.99
N PHE A 103 -12.95 -6.31 -4.89
CA PHE A 103 -13.57 -7.32 -4.02
C PHE A 103 -13.56 -6.80 -2.59
N VAL A 104 -14.70 -6.93 -1.93
CA VAL A 104 -14.84 -6.61 -0.50
C VAL A 104 -15.09 -7.91 0.24
N VAL A 105 -14.31 -8.13 1.28
CA VAL A 105 -14.41 -9.36 2.07
C VAL A 105 -14.94 -9.06 3.46
#